data_645d2775e010864f533ad1ba40c98bd5
#
_entry.id   645d2775e010864f533ad1ba40c98bd5
#
_cell.length_a   1.000
_cell.length_b   1.000
_cell.length_c   1.000
_cell.angle_alpha   90.00
_cell.angle_beta   90.00
_cell.angle_gamma   90.00
#
_symmetry.space_group_name_H-M   'P 1'
#
loop_
_entity.id
_entity.type
_entity.pdbx_description
1 polymer ?
#
loop_
_entity_poly.entity_id
_entity_poly.type
_entity_poly.pdbx_seq_one_letter_code
_entity_poly.pdbx_strand_id
1 'polypeptide(L)'
;LFSPKEKAMQFRRVVAVEYPKKGIWSVGFQTGTALRALDDVLGDEAITIFIPSSPTPFTGYTISVPRSSTVELPLTVEEAIGFTISGGVLRPPSQNTPRTLPDGNTSNAGDSTGEKT
;
A
#
# COMPACT_ATOMS: atom_id res chain seq x y z
N LEU A 1 2.40 -25.49 3.37
CA LEU A 1 1.18 -25.17 2.79
C LEU A 1 1.36 -24.60 1.41
N PHE A 2 1.80 -23.33 1.29
CA PHE A 2 1.98 -22.74 -0.01
C PHE A 2 3.47 -22.67 -0.32
N SER A 3 3.82 -22.92 -1.57
CA SER A 3 5.17 -22.70 -2.00
C SER A 3 5.43 -21.19 -2.02
N PRO A 4 6.69 -20.78 -2.01
CA PRO A 4 6.98 -19.34 -2.07
C PRO A 4 6.37 -18.67 -3.30
N LYS A 5 6.31 -19.41 -4.43
CA LYS A 5 5.73 -18.84 -5.62
C LYS A 5 4.23 -18.63 -5.44
N GLU A 6 3.57 -19.58 -4.81
CA GLU A 6 2.14 -19.44 -4.60
C GLU A 6 1.84 -18.32 -3.63
N LYS A 7 2.67 -18.14 -2.61
CA LYS A 7 2.46 -17.05 -1.70
C LYS A 7 2.60 -15.71 -2.41
N ALA A 8 3.61 -15.58 -3.26
CA ALA A 8 3.81 -14.33 -3.97
C ALA A 8 2.65 -14.03 -4.91
N MET A 9 2.05 -15.07 -5.48
CA MET A 9 0.95 -14.85 -6.39
C MET A 9 -0.30 -14.38 -5.71
N GLN A 10 -0.40 -14.53 -4.40
CA GLN A 10 -1.57 -14.05 -3.69
C GLN A 10 -1.49 -12.56 -3.41
N PHE A 11 -0.31 -11.97 -3.52
CA PHE A 11 -0.19 -10.54 -3.34
C PHE A 11 -0.28 -9.93 -4.73
N ARG A 12 -1.49 -9.87 -5.25
CA ARG A 12 -1.64 -9.47 -6.65
C ARG A 12 -1.78 -8.00 -6.87
N ARG A 13 -2.29 -7.28 -5.90
CA ARG A 13 -2.54 -5.87 -6.08
C ARG A 13 -1.99 -5.11 -4.92
N VAL A 14 -1.33 -4.02 -5.25
CA VAL A 14 -0.87 -3.11 -4.22
C VAL A 14 -1.95 -2.05 -4.08
N VAL A 15 -2.40 -1.81 -2.87
CA VAL A 15 -3.49 -0.88 -2.63
C VAL A 15 -3.12 0.08 -1.52
N ALA A 16 -3.79 1.23 -1.50
CA ALA A 16 -3.74 2.14 -0.38
C ALA A 16 -5.05 2.02 0.38
N VAL A 17 -4.96 2.02 1.69
CA VAL A 17 -6.14 1.92 2.53
C VAL A 17 -5.91 2.79 3.76
N GLU A 18 -6.99 3.39 4.27
CA GLU A 18 -6.87 4.18 5.49
C GLU A 18 -6.75 3.23 6.67
N TYR A 19 -5.62 3.19 7.27
CA TYR A 19 -5.34 2.34 8.40
C TYR A 19 -4.14 2.92 9.15
N PRO A 20 -4.18 3.03 10.46
CA PRO A 20 -5.17 2.47 11.36
C PRO A 20 -6.42 3.32 11.54
N LYS A 21 -6.47 4.49 10.97
CA LYS A 21 -7.66 5.30 11.10
C LYS A 21 -7.76 6.26 9.94
N LYS A 22 -8.88 6.96 9.85
CA LYS A 22 -9.11 7.89 8.78
C LYS A 22 -8.02 8.96 8.75
N GLY A 23 -7.57 9.29 7.58
CA GLY A 23 -6.51 10.28 7.39
C GLY A 23 -5.11 9.70 7.39
N ILE A 24 -4.94 8.46 7.79
CA ILE A 24 -3.63 7.81 7.75
C ILE A 24 -3.71 6.68 6.74
N TRP A 25 -2.85 6.72 5.73
CA TRP A 25 -2.92 5.77 4.63
C TRP A 25 -1.75 4.80 4.72
N SER A 26 -2.07 3.53 4.52
CA SER A 26 -1.09 2.46 4.52
C SER A 26 -1.06 1.81 3.16
N VAL A 27 0.11 1.33 2.78
CA VAL A 27 0.27 0.52 1.59
C VAL A 27 0.09 -0.93 2.00
N GLY A 28 -0.76 -1.63 1.30
CA GLY A 28 -1.02 -3.03 1.60
C GLY A 28 -1.19 -3.84 0.35
N PHE A 29 -1.38 -5.15 0.54
CA PHE A 29 -1.54 -6.08 -0.56
C PHE A 29 -2.88 -6.76 -0.46
N GLN A 30 -3.65 -6.72 -1.52
CA GLN A 30 -4.91 -7.44 -1.54
C GLN A 30 -4.61 -8.91 -1.69
N THR A 31 -5.03 -9.72 -0.74
CA THR A 31 -4.76 -11.15 -0.76
C THR A 31 -5.97 -11.96 -1.17
N GLY A 32 -7.17 -11.39 -1.13
CA GLY A 32 -8.36 -12.11 -1.55
C GLY A 32 -9.62 -11.43 -1.07
N THR A 33 -10.73 -12.15 -1.17
CA THR A 33 -11.98 -11.67 -0.58
C THR A 33 -11.94 -11.90 0.91
N ALA A 34 -12.79 -11.21 1.65
CA ALA A 34 -12.85 -11.38 3.09
C ALA A 34 -13.69 -12.60 3.42
N LEU A 35 -13.76 -12.91 4.70
CA LEU A 35 -14.63 -13.98 5.17
C LEU A 35 -16.07 -13.57 4.96
N ARG A 36 -16.92 -14.53 4.59
CA ARG A 36 -18.31 -14.21 4.35
C ARG A 36 -18.97 -13.57 5.58
N ALA A 37 -18.59 -14.02 6.76
CA ALA A 37 -19.14 -13.44 7.97
C ALA A 37 -18.87 -11.95 8.09
N LEU A 38 -17.77 -11.49 7.52
CA LEU A 38 -17.44 -10.08 7.55
C LEU A 38 -18.24 -9.29 6.51
N ASP A 39 -18.61 -9.91 5.40
CA ASP A 39 -19.48 -9.23 4.45
C ASP A 39 -20.79 -8.84 5.12
N ASP A 40 -21.34 -9.73 5.96
CA ASP A 40 -22.58 -9.43 6.64
C ASP A 40 -22.40 -8.28 7.62
N VAL A 41 -21.27 -8.24 8.32
CA VAL A 41 -21.03 -7.18 9.29
C VAL A 41 -20.85 -5.84 8.59
N LEU A 42 -20.14 -5.84 7.48
CA LEU A 42 -19.85 -4.59 6.78
C LEU A 42 -21.00 -4.15 5.86
N GLY A 43 -21.89 -5.05 5.55
CA GLY A 43 -23.03 -4.73 4.70
C GLY A 43 -22.62 -4.58 3.24
N ASP A 44 -21.47 -5.07 2.85
CA ASP A 44 -20.97 -4.95 1.51
C ASP A 44 -19.90 -6.02 1.30
N GLU A 45 -19.53 -6.22 0.05
CA GLU A 45 -18.46 -7.15 -0.25
C GLU A 45 -17.16 -6.60 0.29
N ALA A 46 -16.46 -7.41 1.06
CA ALA A 46 -15.21 -6.99 1.68
C ALA A 46 -14.04 -7.72 1.05
N ILE A 47 -12.89 -7.11 1.14
CA ILE A 47 -11.65 -7.73 0.66
C ILE A 47 -10.67 -7.80 1.82
N THR A 48 -9.74 -8.73 1.71
CA THR A 48 -8.70 -8.90 2.71
C THR A 48 -7.43 -8.23 2.23
N ILE A 49 -6.84 -7.45 3.11
CA ILE A 49 -5.60 -6.73 2.81
C ILE A 49 -4.59 -7.06 3.88
N PHE A 50 -3.38 -7.36 3.44
CA PHE A 50 -2.27 -7.57 4.35
C PHE A 50 -1.41 -6.31 4.33
N ILE A 51 -1.19 -5.72 5.50
CA ILE A 51 -0.37 -4.52 5.65
C ILE A 51 0.93 -4.95 6.31
N PRO A 52 2.03 -5.00 5.54
CA PRO A 52 3.29 -5.50 6.10
C PRO A 52 3.90 -4.51 7.08
N SER A 53 4.64 -5.02 8.03
CA SER A 53 5.35 -4.18 8.97
C SER A 53 6.77 -3.95 8.47
N SER A 54 7.41 -2.96 9.04
CA SER A 54 8.78 -2.61 8.69
C SER A 54 9.67 -2.97 9.89
N PRO A 55 10.81 -3.58 9.65
CA PRO A 55 11.42 -3.94 8.37
C PRO A 55 11.15 -5.37 7.96
N THR A 56 10.20 -6.03 8.58
CA THR A 56 9.95 -7.45 8.38
C THR A 56 8.64 -7.62 7.62
N PRO A 57 8.68 -7.80 6.30
CA PRO A 57 7.46 -7.79 5.50
C PRO A 57 6.59 -9.03 5.64
N PHE A 58 7.05 -10.04 6.38
CA PHE A 58 6.26 -11.23 6.60
C PHE A 58 5.37 -11.12 7.82
N THR A 59 5.48 -10.05 8.57
CA THR A 59 4.60 -9.76 9.69
C THR A 59 3.84 -8.49 9.40
N GLY A 60 2.74 -8.29 10.07
CA GLY A 60 1.93 -7.11 9.84
C GLY A 60 0.51 -7.35 10.30
N TYR A 61 -0.42 -6.68 9.67
CA TYR A 61 -1.82 -6.75 10.04
C TYR A 61 -2.64 -7.27 8.88
N THR A 62 -3.61 -8.11 9.19
CA THR A 62 -4.59 -8.56 8.21
C THR A 62 -5.89 -7.86 8.53
N ILE A 63 -6.39 -7.09 7.60
CA ILE A 63 -7.62 -6.35 7.81
C ILE A 63 -8.61 -6.68 6.72
N SER A 64 -9.88 -6.41 6.98
CA SER A 64 -10.93 -6.58 5.98
C SER A 64 -11.68 -5.27 5.88
N VAL A 65 -11.85 -4.79 4.67
CA VAL A 65 -12.49 -3.50 4.44
C VAL A 65 -13.41 -3.63 3.23
N PRO A 66 -14.40 -2.75 3.11
CA PRO A 66 -15.19 -2.73 1.88
C PRO A 66 -14.29 -2.45 0.69
N ARG A 67 -14.59 -3.08 -0.43
CA ARG A 67 -13.77 -2.89 -1.62
C ARG A 67 -13.67 -1.41 -2.00
N SER A 68 -14.74 -0.67 -1.79
CA SER A 68 -14.75 0.74 -2.15
C SER A 68 -13.85 1.61 -1.27
N SER A 69 -13.32 1.05 -0.20
CA SER A 69 -12.44 1.82 0.69
C SER A 69 -10.97 1.68 0.33
N THR A 70 -10.66 1.08 -0.80
CA THR A 70 -9.28 0.90 -1.21
C THR A 70 -9.03 1.62 -2.52
N VAL A 71 -7.78 2.00 -2.73
CA VAL A 71 -7.35 2.62 -3.99
C VAL A 71 -6.20 1.79 -4.51
N GLU A 72 -6.31 1.31 -5.74
CA GLU A 72 -5.25 0.53 -6.31
C GLU A 72 -4.09 1.45 -6.69
N LEU A 73 -2.87 1.04 -6.37
CA LEU A 73 -1.69 1.83 -6.65
C LEU A 73 -0.92 1.22 -7.82
N PRO A 74 -0.32 2.06 -8.66
CA PRO A 74 0.43 1.57 -9.82
C PRO A 74 1.85 1.18 -9.42
N LEU A 75 1.97 0.22 -8.52
CA LEU A 75 3.24 -0.27 -8.03
C LEU A 75 3.29 -1.77 -8.16
N THR A 76 4.46 -2.30 -8.41
CA THR A 76 4.63 -3.75 -8.34
C THR A 76 4.75 -4.16 -6.87
N VAL A 77 4.58 -5.44 -6.63
CA VAL A 77 4.72 -5.96 -5.27
C VAL A 77 6.13 -5.70 -4.75
N GLU A 78 7.15 -5.91 -5.59
CA GLU A 78 8.50 -5.69 -5.16
C GLU A 78 8.77 -4.23 -4.82
N GLU A 79 8.21 -3.32 -5.59
CA GLU A 79 8.38 -1.90 -5.30
C GLU A 79 7.73 -1.53 -3.98
N ALA A 80 6.55 -2.05 -3.74
CA ALA A 80 5.84 -1.74 -2.50
C ALA A 80 6.56 -2.34 -1.29
N ILE A 81 7.10 -3.55 -1.44
CA ILE A 81 7.84 -4.17 -0.35
C ILE A 81 9.09 -3.36 -0.03
N GLY A 82 9.83 -2.92 -1.07
CA GLY A 82 11.01 -2.11 -0.83
C GLY A 82 10.70 -0.83 -0.10
N PHE A 83 9.62 -0.17 -0.46
CA PHE A 83 9.20 1.03 0.23
C PHE A 83 8.87 0.72 1.69
N THR A 84 8.14 -0.36 1.93
CA THR A 84 7.68 -0.67 3.28
C THR A 84 8.83 -1.09 4.19
N ILE A 85 9.70 -1.99 3.73
CA ILE A 85 10.75 -2.49 4.61
C ILE A 85 11.81 -1.43 4.89
N SER A 86 11.88 -0.40 4.08
CA SER A 86 12.82 0.68 4.32
C SER A 86 12.20 1.78 5.19
N GLY A 87 10.99 1.58 5.65
CA GLY A 87 10.33 2.60 6.44
C GLY A 87 9.97 3.81 5.60
N GLY A 88 9.78 3.62 4.30
CA GLY A 88 9.39 4.69 3.41
C GLY A 88 10.57 5.45 2.82
N VAL A 89 11.80 5.02 3.11
CA VAL A 89 12.98 5.73 2.60
C VAL A 89 13.20 5.43 1.13
N LEU A 90 13.06 4.16 0.72
CA LEU A 90 13.29 3.79 -0.65
C LEU A 90 12.00 3.95 -1.44
N ARG A 91 12.04 4.72 -2.50
CA ARG A 91 10.88 4.94 -3.34
C ARG A 91 11.19 4.51 -4.75
N PRO A 92 10.22 3.90 -5.44
CA PRO A 92 10.45 3.52 -6.84
C PRO A 92 10.70 4.75 -7.69
N PRO A 93 11.54 4.64 -8.70
CA PRO A 93 11.83 5.80 -9.56
C PRO A 93 10.58 6.39 -10.18
N SER A 94 9.57 5.59 -10.47
CA SER A 94 8.35 6.10 -11.07
C SER A 94 7.65 7.09 -10.17
N GLN A 95 7.92 7.06 -8.87
CA GLN A 95 7.25 7.92 -7.91
C GLN A 95 8.07 9.18 -7.63
N ASN A 96 9.17 9.39 -8.33
CA ASN A 96 10.00 10.56 -8.14
C ASN A 96 9.74 11.64 -9.18
N THR A 97 8.70 11.49 -9.97
CA THR A 97 8.35 12.50 -10.95
C THR A 97 7.86 13.76 -10.24
N PRO A 98 8.33 14.93 -10.66
CA PRO A 98 7.86 16.16 -10.04
C PRO A 98 6.35 16.33 -10.20
N ARG A 99 5.72 16.90 -9.18
CA ARG A 99 4.30 17.13 -9.23
C ARG A 99 4.00 18.56 -9.61
N THR A 100 2.90 18.77 -10.32
CA THR A 100 2.45 20.11 -10.66
C THR A 100 1.53 20.57 -9.54
N LEU A 101 1.88 21.68 -8.91
CA LEU A 101 1.09 22.20 -7.82
C LEU A 101 -0.05 23.04 -8.38
N PRO A 102 -1.07 23.32 -7.57
CA PRO A 102 -2.24 24.05 -8.04
C PRO A 102 -1.92 25.43 -8.61
N ASP A 103 -0.83 26.04 -8.18
CA ASP A 103 -0.50 27.37 -8.67
C ASP A 103 0.37 27.29 -9.91
N GLY A 104 0.53 26.13 -10.48
CA GLY A 104 1.33 26.02 -11.69
C GLY A 104 2.79 25.68 -11.44
N ASN A 105 3.23 25.75 -10.21
CA ASN A 105 4.60 25.37 -9.93
C ASN A 105 4.72 23.86 -9.83
N THR A 106 5.93 23.36 -9.81
CA THR A 106 6.16 21.93 -9.62
C THR A 106 6.97 21.73 -8.36
N SER A 107 6.82 20.60 -7.75
CA SER A 107 7.66 20.25 -6.64
C SER A 107 8.28 18.90 -6.93
N ASN A 108 9.51 18.73 -6.50
CA ASN A 108 10.22 17.48 -6.67
C ASN A 108 10.35 16.88 -5.30
N ALA A 109 9.58 15.87 -5.07
CA ALA A 109 9.57 15.29 -3.74
C ALA A 109 10.92 14.74 -3.36
N GLY A 110 11.74 14.45 -4.32
CA GLY A 110 13.01 13.92 -3.94
C GLY A 110 14.04 14.97 -3.69
N ASP A 111 13.70 16.20 -3.91
CA ASP A 111 14.66 17.20 -3.77
C ASP A 111 14.69 17.72 -2.43
N SER A 112 15.26 17.14 -1.61
CA SER A 112 15.28 17.64 -0.32
C SER A 112 16.57 18.09 -0.01
N THR A 113 17.38 18.26 -0.87
CA THR A 113 18.59 18.55 -0.48
C THR A 113 18.62 19.80 0.03
N GLY A 114 18.92 19.90 0.94
CA GLY A 114 18.97 21.05 1.54
C GLY A 114 19.75 22.06 0.97
N GLU A 115 20.25 21.77 -0.02
CA GLU A 115 20.99 22.71 -0.53
C GLU A 115 20.25 23.83 -0.75
N LYS A 116 19.11 23.71 -0.61
CA LYS A 116 18.34 24.71 -0.67
C LYS A 116 18.66 25.61 0.30
N THR A 117 19.38 25.39 1.09
CA THR A 117 19.61 26.29 2.13
C THR A 117 20.05 27.58 1.69
#